data_52055a0272e6de8867071563c4ad5f3a
#
_entry.id   52055a0272e6de8867071563c4ad5f3a
#
_cell.length_a   1.000
_cell.length_b   1.000
_cell.length_c   1.000
_cell.angle_alpha   90.00
_cell.angle_beta   90.00
_cell.angle_gamma   90.00
#
_symmetry.space_group_name_H-M   'P 1'
#
loop_
_entity.id
_entity.type
_entity.pdbx_description
1 polymer ?
#
loop_
_entity_poly.entity_id
_entity_poly.type
_entity_poly.pdbx_seq_one_letter_code
_entity_poly.pdbx_strand_id
1 'polypeptide(L)'
;MKTKKIILPESQMPTQWYNIVSDMKNRPLPPLNPATKEPVTLEQMSALFAEELMKQEMSTERYIDIPEEVQDLYKIYRSTPLVRAYGLEKALDTPAKIYFKNESVSPVGSHKTNTAIPQAYYCLLYTSDAA
;
A
#
# COMPACT_ATOMS: atom_id res chain seq x y z
N MET A 1 -24.01 18.87 -13.43
CA MET A 1 -22.97 17.97 -13.96
C MET A 1 -22.60 16.98 -12.87
N LYS A 2 -22.52 15.66 -13.15
CA LYS A 2 -22.17 14.66 -12.12
C LYS A 2 -20.66 14.56 -11.99
N THR A 3 -20.12 14.67 -10.77
CA THR A 3 -18.68 14.47 -10.50
C THR A 3 -18.26 13.05 -10.86
N LYS A 4 -17.23 12.93 -11.69
CA LYS A 4 -16.71 11.64 -12.15
C LYS A 4 -15.36 11.29 -11.53
N LYS A 5 -14.53 12.28 -11.21
CA LYS A 5 -13.17 12.12 -10.73
C LYS A 5 -12.97 12.93 -9.44
N ILE A 6 -12.38 12.31 -8.42
CA ILE A 6 -12.02 12.93 -7.15
C ILE A 6 -10.51 12.80 -6.99
N ILE A 7 -9.84 13.90 -6.64
CA ILE A 7 -8.41 13.96 -6.31
C ILE A 7 -8.31 14.67 -4.98
N LEU A 8 -7.58 14.12 -4.03
CA LEU A 8 -7.29 14.77 -2.75
C LEU A 8 -6.17 15.80 -2.93
N PRO A 9 -6.25 16.97 -2.30
CA PRO A 9 -5.13 17.90 -2.21
C PRO A 9 -4.02 17.34 -1.29
N GLU A 10 -2.80 17.84 -1.42
CA GLU A 10 -1.66 17.41 -0.59
C GLU A 10 -1.93 17.51 0.90
N SER A 11 -2.65 18.55 1.34
CA SER A 11 -3.01 18.75 2.76
C SER A 11 -3.90 17.64 3.35
N GLN A 12 -4.48 16.79 2.52
CA GLN A 12 -5.31 15.65 2.92
C GLN A 12 -4.62 14.30 2.66
N MET A 13 -3.34 14.32 2.30
CA MET A 13 -2.58 13.09 2.14
C MET A 13 -2.38 12.41 3.49
N PRO A 14 -2.53 11.09 3.57
CA PRO A 14 -2.33 10.37 4.82
C PRO A 14 -0.85 10.41 5.23
N THR A 15 -0.62 10.56 6.53
CA THR A 15 0.72 10.50 7.17
C THR A 15 0.98 9.16 7.83
N GLN A 16 0.00 8.26 7.80
CA GLN A 16 0.09 6.93 8.41
C GLN A 16 -0.46 5.88 7.44
N TRP A 17 0.13 4.70 7.46
CA TRP A 17 -0.45 3.51 6.86
C TRP A 17 -1.49 2.91 7.80
N TYR A 18 -2.61 2.49 7.26
CA TYR A 18 -3.63 1.76 8.00
C TYR A 18 -3.40 0.26 7.87
N ASN A 19 -3.20 -0.39 8.99
CA ASN A 19 -3.05 -1.85 9.07
C ASN A 19 -4.41 -2.49 9.29
N ILE A 20 -5.00 -3.00 8.23
CA ILE A 20 -6.31 -3.65 8.26
C ILE A 20 -6.33 -4.90 9.16
N VAL A 21 -5.17 -5.57 9.34
CA VAL A 21 -5.06 -6.81 10.16
C VAL A 21 -5.47 -6.57 11.61
N SER A 22 -5.25 -5.33 12.12
CA SER A 22 -5.67 -4.95 13.47
C SER A 22 -7.19 -5.05 13.68
N ASP A 23 -7.98 -4.85 12.63
CA ASP A 23 -9.45 -4.83 12.65
C ASP A 23 -10.08 -6.12 12.09
N MET A 24 -9.27 -7.06 11.62
CA MET A 24 -9.78 -8.33 11.08
C MET A 24 -10.19 -9.27 12.19
N LYS A 25 -11.43 -9.78 12.12
CA LYS A 25 -11.93 -10.84 13.03
C LYS A 25 -11.12 -12.13 12.87
N ASN A 26 -10.79 -12.50 11.65
CA ASN A 26 -9.95 -13.64 11.31
C ASN A 26 -8.67 -13.12 10.64
N ARG A 27 -7.54 -13.27 11.31
CA ARG A 27 -6.26 -12.87 10.76
C ARG A 27 -5.84 -13.78 9.60
N PRO A 28 -5.09 -13.27 8.61
CA PRO A 28 -4.53 -14.10 7.56
C PRO A 28 -3.61 -15.18 8.15
N LEU A 29 -3.60 -16.34 7.53
CA LEU A 29 -2.61 -17.35 7.84
C LEU A 29 -1.21 -16.88 7.37
N PRO A 30 -0.13 -17.28 8.06
CA PRO A 30 1.22 -16.96 7.60
C PRO A 30 1.49 -17.57 6.21
N PRO A 31 2.32 -16.91 5.38
CA PRO A 31 2.73 -17.48 4.10
C PRO A 31 3.51 -18.78 4.34
N LEU A 32 3.31 -19.75 3.46
CA LEU A 32 3.98 -21.05 3.54
C LEU A 32 5.14 -21.12 2.55
N ASN A 33 6.24 -21.72 2.95
CA ASN A 33 7.32 -22.09 2.05
C ASN A 33 6.79 -23.13 1.03
N PRO A 34 6.92 -22.89 -0.27
CA PRO A 34 6.34 -23.78 -1.29
C PRO A 34 6.96 -25.17 -1.30
N ALA A 35 8.20 -25.33 -0.84
CA ALA A 35 8.90 -26.61 -0.81
C ALA A 35 8.58 -27.41 0.44
N THR A 36 8.62 -26.79 1.62
CA THR A 36 8.44 -27.49 2.92
C THR A 36 7.02 -27.49 3.43
N LYS A 37 6.16 -26.58 2.93
CA LYS A 37 4.79 -26.31 3.41
C LYS A 37 4.71 -25.81 4.85
N GLU A 38 5.85 -25.47 5.44
CA GLU A 38 5.93 -24.84 6.76
C GLU A 38 5.80 -23.32 6.66
N PRO A 39 5.37 -22.62 7.71
CA PRO A 39 5.35 -21.16 7.75
C PRO A 39 6.73 -20.57 7.44
N VAL A 40 6.78 -19.56 6.59
CA VAL A 40 8.02 -18.85 6.25
C VAL A 40 8.49 -18.06 7.46
N THR A 41 9.79 -18.15 7.81
CA THR A 41 10.37 -17.40 8.92
C THR A 41 10.65 -15.95 8.51
N LEU A 42 10.78 -15.06 9.52
CA LEU A 42 11.16 -13.67 9.29
C LEU A 42 12.51 -13.57 8.56
N GLU A 43 13.50 -14.40 8.94
CA GLU A 43 14.81 -14.46 8.30
C GLU A 43 14.72 -14.78 6.79
N GLN A 44 13.89 -15.78 6.43
CA GLN A 44 13.66 -16.13 5.02
C GLN A 44 12.99 -15.00 4.23
N MET A 45 12.09 -14.24 4.86
CA MET A 45 11.43 -13.11 4.24
C MET A 45 12.37 -11.90 4.12
N SER A 46 13.21 -11.64 5.11
CA SER A 46 14.17 -10.52 5.12
C SER A 46 15.26 -10.66 4.07
N ALA A 47 15.49 -11.86 3.54
CA ALA A 47 16.36 -12.06 2.38
C ALA A 47 15.79 -11.44 1.08
N LEU A 48 14.47 -11.19 1.02
CA LEU A 48 13.78 -10.65 -0.16
C LEU A 48 13.25 -9.24 0.04
N PHE A 49 12.94 -8.87 1.29
CA PHE A 49 12.30 -7.60 1.64
C PHE A 49 13.05 -6.92 2.78
N ALA A 50 12.96 -5.59 2.88
CA ALA A 50 13.52 -4.86 4.01
C ALA A 50 12.90 -5.34 5.32
N GLU A 51 13.75 -5.60 6.32
CA GLU A 51 13.35 -6.18 7.62
C GLU A 51 12.26 -5.34 8.30
N GLU A 52 12.37 -4.01 8.23
CA GLU A 52 11.37 -3.11 8.82
C GLU A 52 9.98 -3.29 8.21
N LEU A 53 9.88 -3.50 6.90
CA LEU A 53 8.60 -3.79 6.26
C LEU A 53 8.03 -5.14 6.69
N MET A 54 8.88 -6.13 6.97
CA MET A 54 8.44 -7.41 7.50
C MET A 54 7.93 -7.29 8.95
N LYS A 55 8.58 -6.45 9.76
CA LYS A 55 8.07 -6.12 11.11
C LYS A 55 6.70 -5.44 11.03
N GLN A 56 6.52 -4.52 10.10
CA GLN A 56 5.24 -3.86 9.88
C GLN A 56 4.15 -4.82 9.39
N GLU A 57 4.47 -5.75 8.50
CA GLU A 57 3.55 -6.81 8.03
C GLU A 57 3.04 -7.69 9.19
N MET A 58 3.90 -7.95 10.19
CA MET A 58 3.56 -8.75 11.37
C MET A 58 2.97 -7.92 12.51
N SER A 59 2.96 -6.60 12.39
CA SER A 59 2.49 -5.68 13.43
C SER A 59 1.00 -5.85 13.70
N THR A 60 0.62 -5.59 14.95
CA THR A 60 -0.78 -5.46 15.38
C THR A 60 -1.20 -4.00 15.57
N GLU A 61 -0.27 -3.07 15.39
CA GLU A 61 -0.56 -1.64 15.44
C GLU A 61 -1.51 -1.25 14.31
N ARG A 62 -2.53 -0.48 14.65
CA ARG A 62 -3.58 -0.08 13.71
C ARG A 62 -3.08 0.94 12.68
N TYR A 63 -2.22 1.85 13.11
CA TYR A 63 -1.64 2.89 12.29
C TYR A 63 -0.12 2.86 12.46
N ILE A 64 0.58 2.96 11.36
CA ILE A 64 2.05 2.96 11.28
C ILE A 64 2.45 4.26 10.60
N ASP A 65 3.30 5.07 11.23
CA ASP A 65 3.74 6.34 10.70
C ASP A 65 4.52 6.16 9.40
N ILE A 66 4.22 7.00 8.41
CA ILE A 66 4.96 7.05 7.15
C ILE A 66 6.14 8.00 7.36
N PRO A 67 7.41 7.58 7.14
CA PRO A 67 8.56 8.47 7.21
C PRO A 67 8.39 9.70 6.31
N GLU A 68 8.89 10.86 6.75
CA GLU A 68 8.72 12.14 6.02
C GLU A 68 9.28 12.05 4.60
N GLU A 69 10.42 11.40 4.41
CA GLU A 69 11.05 11.22 3.10
C GLU A 69 10.17 10.37 2.15
N VAL A 70 9.49 9.36 2.69
CA VAL A 70 8.53 8.55 1.93
C VAL A 70 7.28 9.37 1.60
N GLN A 71 6.79 10.20 2.55
CA GLN A 71 5.67 11.11 2.30
C GLN A 71 5.99 12.10 1.18
N ASP A 72 7.21 12.68 1.18
CA ASP A 72 7.63 13.63 0.15
C ASP A 72 7.72 12.99 -1.24
N LEU A 73 8.23 11.76 -1.33
CA LEU A 73 8.22 11.00 -2.57
C LEU A 73 6.79 10.66 -3.03
N TYR A 74 5.89 10.36 -2.10
CA TYR A 74 4.48 10.14 -2.43
C TYR A 74 3.80 11.38 -3.00
N LYS A 75 4.11 12.58 -2.52
CA LYS A 75 3.54 13.85 -3.01
C LYS A 75 3.86 14.11 -4.50
N ILE A 76 4.93 13.52 -5.05
CA ILE A 76 5.29 13.68 -6.46
C ILE A 76 4.17 13.19 -7.40
N TYR A 77 3.41 12.14 -7.04
CA TYR A 77 2.40 11.55 -7.92
C TYR A 77 1.05 11.25 -7.25
N ARG A 78 0.98 11.23 -5.95
CA ARG A 78 -0.26 11.04 -5.20
C ARG A 78 -0.89 12.41 -4.89
N SER A 79 -2.21 12.51 -4.77
CA SER A 79 -3.18 11.42 -4.76
C SER A 79 -3.52 10.97 -6.17
N THR A 80 -3.55 9.64 -6.41
CA THR A 80 -4.08 9.12 -7.67
C THR A 80 -5.61 9.25 -7.69
N PRO A 81 -6.26 9.44 -8.87
CA PRO A 81 -7.69 9.71 -8.95
C PRO A 81 -8.58 8.56 -8.46
N LEU A 82 -9.61 8.89 -7.69
CA LEU A 82 -10.76 8.01 -7.47
C LEU A 82 -11.82 8.33 -8.53
N VAL A 83 -12.14 7.37 -9.38
CA VAL A 83 -13.02 7.56 -10.54
C VAL A 83 -14.30 6.75 -10.37
N ARG A 84 -15.44 7.40 -10.58
CA ARG A 84 -16.74 6.74 -10.54
C ARG A 84 -17.05 6.02 -11.86
N ALA A 85 -17.45 4.76 -11.75
CA ALA A 85 -17.70 3.86 -12.86
C ALA A 85 -19.18 3.87 -13.30
N TYR A 86 -19.72 5.04 -13.71
CA TYR A 86 -21.13 5.17 -14.11
C TYR A 86 -21.57 4.18 -15.20
N GLY A 87 -20.67 3.86 -16.13
CA GLY A 87 -20.98 2.87 -17.18
C GLY A 87 -21.19 1.47 -16.60
N LEU A 88 -20.38 1.07 -15.62
CA LEU A 88 -20.52 -0.22 -14.95
C LEU A 88 -21.77 -0.27 -14.08
N GLU A 89 -22.07 0.81 -13.33
CA GLU A 89 -23.30 0.90 -12.55
C GLU A 89 -24.54 0.71 -13.44
N LYS A 90 -24.55 1.35 -14.61
CA LYS A 90 -25.64 1.20 -15.58
C LYS A 90 -25.72 -0.21 -16.16
N ALA A 91 -24.58 -0.79 -16.52
CA ALA A 91 -24.54 -2.15 -17.09
C ALA A 91 -25.00 -3.24 -16.12
N LEU A 92 -24.76 -3.02 -14.81
CA LEU A 92 -25.19 -3.94 -13.74
C LEU A 92 -26.58 -3.64 -13.22
N ASP A 93 -27.24 -2.58 -13.70
CA ASP A 93 -28.53 -2.10 -13.19
C ASP A 93 -28.59 -2.03 -11.65
N THR A 94 -27.55 -1.47 -11.04
CA THR A 94 -27.37 -1.44 -9.58
C THR A 94 -27.52 -0.03 -9.01
N PRO A 95 -28.16 0.13 -7.82
CA PRO A 95 -28.16 1.39 -7.09
C PRO A 95 -26.80 1.69 -6.41
N ALA A 96 -25.91 0.71 -6.35
CA ALA A 96 -24.60 0.86 -5.72
C ALA A 96 -23.73 1.90 -6.46
N LYS A 97 -22.98 2.69 -5.68
CA LYS A 97 -21.99 3.64 -6.22
C LYS A 97 -20.65 2.93 -6.35
N ILE A 98 -20.24 2.64 -7.59
CA ILE A 98 -19.01 1.89 -7.88
C ILE A 98 -17.89 2.88 -8.22
N TYR A 99 -16.77 2.74 -7.56
CA TYR A 99 -15.55 3.53 -7.79
C TYR A 99 -14.36 2.63 -8.01
N PHE A 100 -13.40 3.12 -8.78
CA PHE A 100 -12.09 2.51 -8.88
C PHE A 100 -10.98 3.53 -8.66
N LYS A 101 -9.91 3.10 -7.98
CA LYS A 101 -8.70 3.89 -7.78
C LYS A 101 -7.83 3.74 -9.03
N ASN A 102 -7.58 4.85 -9.72
CA ASN A 102 -6.81 4.80 -10.96
C ASN A 102 -5.31 4.95 -10.69
N GLU A 103 -4.61 3.83 -10.56
CA GLU A 103 -3.17 3.80 -10.34
C GLU A 103 -2.34 3.81 -11.64
N SER A 104 -2.98 3.86 -12.81
CA SER A 104 -2.28 3.95 -14.11
C SER A 104 -1.55 5.28 -14.31
N VAL A 105 -1.88 6.29 -13.51
CA VAL A 105 -1.24 7.62 -13.55
C VAL A 105 0.02 7.72 -12.69
N SER A 106 0.39 6.66 -11.98
CA SER A 106 1.65 6.60 -11.23
C SER A 106 2.87 6.56 -12.18
N PRO A 107 4.09 6.86 -11.70
CA PRO A 107 5.30 6.87 -12.55
C PRO A 107 5.56 5.58 -13.34
N VAL A 108 5.09 4.44 -12.83
CA VAL A 108 5.26 3.12 -13.48
C VAL A 108 3.95 2.57 -14.04
N GLY A 109 2.88 3.37 -14.08
CA GLY A 109 1.57 2.94 -14.59
C GLY A 109 0.87 1.87 -13.73
N SER A 110 1.25 1.71 -12.46
CA SER A 110 0.66 0.72 -11.56
C SER A 110 0.81 1.11 -10.08
N HIS A 111 0.09 0.39 -9.18
CA HIS A 111 0.18 0.59 -7.73
C HIS A 111 1.53 0.16 -7.13
N LYS A 112 2.39 -0.52 -7.86
CA LYS A 112 3.68 -1.05 -7.35
C LYS A 112 4.61 0.01 -6.81
N THR A 113 4.58 1.24 -7.34
CA THR A 113 5.34 2.38 -6.83
C THR A 113 5.06 2.65 -5.36
N ASN A 114 3.81 2.43 -4.90
CA ASN A 114 3.43 2.65 -3.51
C ASN A 114 4.19 1.76 -2.52
N THR A 115 4.62 0.58 -2.94
CA THR A 115 5.41 -0.36 -2.12
C THR A 115 6.91 -0.22 -2.40
N ALA A 116 7.30 0.05 -3.66
CA ALA A 116 8.69 0.15 -4.05
C ALA A 116 9.42 1.31 -3.34
N ILE A 117 8.74 2.45 -3.12
CA ILE A 117 9.33 3.61 -2.45
C ILE A 117 9.72 3.29 -0.99
N PRO A 118 8.82 2.81 -0.10
CA PRO A 118 9.23 2.45 1.25
C PRO A 118 10.21 1.28 1.28
N GLN A 119 10.12 0.33 0.35
CA GLN A 119 11.11 -0.74 0.23
C GLN A 119 12.51 -0.18 -0.02
N ALA A 120 12.66 0.73 -0.97
CA ALA A 120 13.93 1.37 -1.28
C ALA A 120 14.43 2.22 -0.10
N TYR A 121 13.55 2.99 0.54
CA TYR A 121 13.86 3.80 1.71
C TYR A 121 14.49 2.96 2.83
N TYR A 122 13.80 1.90 3.25
CA TYR A 122 14.28 1.06 4.34
C TYR A 122 15.54 0.25 3.95
N CYS A 123 15.66 -0.19 2.71
CA CYS A 123 16.91 -0.82 2.25
C CYS A 123 18.10 0.12 2.32
N LEU A 124 17.93 1.40 1.96
CA LEU A 124 19.01 2.39 2.01
C LEU A 124 19.42 2.73 3.44
N LEU A 125 18.49 2.83 4.38
CA LEU A 125 18.80 3.05 5.80
C LEU A 125 19.71 1.96 6.36
N TYR A 126 19.42 0.69 6.08
CA TYR A 126 20.20 -0.44 6.59
C TYR A 126 21.55 -0.61 5.88
N THR A 127 21.72 -0.10 4.66
CA THR A 127 23.00 -0.14 3.96
C THR A 127 23.92 1.03 4.34
N SER A 128 23.39 2.17 4.73
CA SER A 128 24.18 3.33 5.19
C SER A 128 24.76 3.15 6.59
N ASP A 129 24.08 2.37 7.46
CA ASP A 129 24.58 2.08 8.81
C ASP A 129 25.63 0.96 8.84
N ALA A 130 25.88 0.30 7.71
CA ALA A 130 26.88 -0.76 7.56
C ALA A 130 28.22 -0.27 6.95
N ALA A 131 28.34 1.01 6.66
CA ALA A 131 29.55 1.69 6.16
C ALA A 131 30.20 2.54 7.23
#